data_e9aa2261d598819c560c834c71a9bf62
#
_entry.id   e9aa2261d598819c560c834c71a9bf62
#
_cell.length_a   1.000
_cell.length_b   1.000
_cell.length_c   1.000
_cell.angle_alpha   90.00
_cell.angle_beta   90.00
_cell.angle_gamma   90.00
#
_symmetry.space_group_name_H-M   'P 1'
#
loop_
_entity.id
_entity.type
_entity.pdbx_description
1 polymer ?
#
loop_
_entity_poly.entity_id
_entity_poly.type
_entity_poly.pdbx_seq_one_letter_code
_entity_poly.pdbx_strand_id
1 'polypeptide(L)'
;MQSNPHFDVTSEKTIYDIFTTGEYEIVQISENLSLICGDERLTDEQLDLGSRNNKYLQLFMWFSEHYEELAAQFDVILIDTHNDESLVTANFIAVSDMVLAVSDASLNGFRAWLSLKKFVEFIKNEAIEVISKKSYVTAEPYLIGNKIKYVGQNVTDTCKQFLEVVEEDPAYLGSIQEKELMAKSLVIGQSVFEQREKMTDSQKEAHRKFYDNMDYVYENILRVLEGETV
;
A
#
# COMPACT_ATOMS: atom_id res chain seq x y z
N MET A 1 -4.37 -12.27 -31.61
CA MET A 1 -4.66 -11.75 -30.25
C MET A 1 -3.85 -12.61 -29.29
N GLN A 2 -2.70 -12.16 -28.83
CA GLN A 2 -1.99 -12.80 -27.74
C GLN A 2 -2.82 -12.53 -26.49
N SER A 3 -3.29 -13.61 -25.85
CA SER A 3 -3.94 -13.54 -24.54
C SER A 3 -2.96 -12.87 -23.60
N ASN A 4 -3.36 -11.71 -23.08
CA ASN A 4 -2.76 -11.15 -21.89
C ASN A 4 -2.74 -12.29 -20.87
N PRO A 5 -1.63 -12.66 -20.26
CA PRO A 5 -1.67 -13.56 -19.14
C PRO A 5 -2.31 -12.78 -17.99
N HIS A 6 -3.63 -12.72 -17.98
CA HIS A 6 -4.35 -12.46 -16.75
C HIS A 6 -3.91 -13.57 -15.82
N PHE A 7 -3.34 -13.17 -14.73
CA PHE A 7 -2.88 -14.04 -13.68
C PHE A 7 -4.08 -14.82 -13.12
N ASP A 8 -4.42 -15.94 -13.77
CA ASP A 8 -5.16 -17.00 -13.09
C ASP A 8 -4.18 -17.68 -12.14
N VAL A 9 -3.72 -16.89 -11.15
CA VAL A 9 -2.96 -17.43 -10.04
C VAL A 9 -3.96 -18.12 -9.15
N THR A 10 -3.99 -19.43 -9.22
CA THR A 10 -4.73 -20.27 -8.30
C THR A 10 -3.78 -20.73 -7.20
N SER A 11 -4.20 -20.59 -5.97
CA SER A 11 -3.50 -21.07 -4.79
C SER A 11 -4.44 -21.96 -3.99
N GLU A 12 -3.93 -23.05 -3.43
CA GLU A 12 -4.71 -23.90 -2.51
C GLU A 12 -4.86 -23.25 -1.15
N LYS A 13 -3.89 -22.36 -0.78
CA LYS A 13 -3.88 -21.60 0.47
C LYS A 13 -3.78 -20.10 0.19
N THR A 14 -4.65 -19.35 0.83
CA THR A 14 -4.79 -17.91 0.63
C THR A 14 -4.53 -17.15 1.91
N ILE A 15 -4.63 -15.82 1.85
CA ILE A 15 -4.58 -14.98 3.06
C ILE A 15 -5.66 -15.34 4.10
N TYR A 16 -6.79 -15.90 3.68
CA TYR A 16 -7.84 -16.38 4.57
C TYR A 16 -7.36 -17.55 5.44
N ASP A 17 -6.57 -18.47 4.87
CA ASP A 17 -6.03 -19.63 5.58
C ASP A 17 -5.03 -19.21 6.67
N ILE A 18 -4.30 -18.13 6.49
CA ILE A 18 -3.44 -17.52 7.54
C ILE A 18 -4.27 -17.23 8.80
N PHE A 19 -5.46 -16.64 8.64
CA PHE A 19 -6.33 -16.29 9.75
C PHE A 19 -7.06 -17.51 10.38
N THR A 20 -7.15 -18.64 9.68
CA THR A 20 -7.96 -19.79 10.11
C THR A 20 -7.12 -20.97 10.55
N THR A 21 -6.21 -21.42 9.72
CA THR A 21 -5.35 -22.61 9.97
C THR A 21 -3.90 -22.24 10.25
N GLY A 22 -3.48 -21.01 9.96
CA GLY A 22 -2.09 -20.56 10.00
C GLY A 22 -1.28 -20.98 8.77
N GLU A 23 -1.88 -21.73 7.84
CA GLU A 23 -1.21 -22.20 6.62
C GLU A 23 -1.22 -21.11 5.54
N TYR A 24 -0.25 -21.13 4.66
CA TYR A 24 -0.14 -20.21 3.53
C TYR A 24 0.58 -20.83 2.35
N GLU A 25 0.41 -20.25 1.18
CA GLU A 25 1.15 -20.60 -0.02
C GLU A 25 1.67 -19.34 -0.70
N ILE A 26 2.96 -19.31 -0.99
CA ILE A 26 3.61 -18.22 -1.73
C ILE A 26 3.76 -18.66 -3.17
N VAL A 27 3.08 -17.97 -4.07
CA VAL A 27 3.15 -18.21 -5.51
C VAL A 27 4.15 -17.27 -6.14
N GLN A 28 5.20 -17.78 -6.76
CA GLN A 28 6.17 -16.98 -7.48
C GLN A 28 5.60 -16.47 -8.80
N ILE A 29 5.55 -15.16 -8.96
CA ILE A 29 5.02 -14.48 -10.16
C ILE A 29 6.14 -14.12 -11.14
N SER A 30 7.28 -13.66 -10.61
CA SER A 30 8.48 -13.34 -11.39
C SER A 30 9.72 -13.57 -10.53
N GLU A 31 10.91 -13.26 -11.05
CA GLU A 31 12.17 -13.40 -10.32
C GLU A 31 12.16 -12.69 -8.95
N ASN A 32 11.58 -11.48 -8.89
CA ASN A 32 11.59 -10.63 -7.70
C ASN A 32 10.19 -10.36 -7.12
N LEU A 33 9.18 -11.11 -7.57
CA LEU A 33 7.79 -10.89 -7.12
C LEU A 33 7.11 -12.22 -6.81
N SER A 34 6.61 -12.31 -5.60
CA SER A 34 5.77 -13.41 -5.14
C SER A 34 4.46 -12.89 -4.58
N LEU A 35 3.46 -13.74 -4.50
CA LEU A 35 2.11 -13.37 -4.09
C LEU A 35 1.54 -14.41 -3.12
N ILE A 36 0.94 -13.96 -2.03
CA ILE A 36 -0.08 -14.71 -1.30
C ILE A 36 -1.42 -14.23 -1.84
N CYS A 37 -2.23 -15.15 -2.36
CA CYS A 37 -3.48 -14.80 -3.00
C CYS A 37 -4.48 -14.20 -2.02
N GLY A 38 -5.22 -13.18 -2.48
CA GLY A 38 -6.40 -12.66 -1.78
C GLY A 38 -7.54 -13.68 -1.77
N ASP A 39 -8.53 -13.45 -0.90
CA ASP A 39 -9.70 -14.31 -0.76
C ASP A 39 -10.94 -13.48 -0.47
N GLU A 40 -12.03 -13.70 -1.21
CA GLU A 40 -13.29 -12.99 -1.00
C GLU A 40 -13.96 -13.30 0.36
N ARG A 41 -13.57 -14.41 1.01
CA ARG A 41 -14.01 -14.78 2.35
C ARG A 41 -13.32 -13.98 3.45
N LEU A 42 -12.36 -13.13 3.10
CA LEU A 42 -11.60 -12.33 4.07
C LEU A 42 -12.45 -11.16 4.58
N THR A 43 -13.41 -11.48 5.44
CA THR A 43 -14.31 -10.51 6.09
C THR A 43 -14.37 -10.77 7.59
N ASP A 44 -14.73 -9.75 8.36
CA ASP A 44 -14.84 -9.85 9.82
C ASP A 44 -15.85 -10.93 10.24
N GLU A 45 -16.97 -11.05 9.49
CA GLU A 45 -18.00 -12.04 9.78
C GLU A 45 -17.52 -13.46 9.48
N GLN A 46 -16.89 -13.69 8.32
CA GLN A 46 -16.43 -15.03 7.93
C GLN A 46 -15.31 -15.54 8.84
N LEU A 47 -14.47 -14.65 9.32
CA LEU A 47 -13.37 -14.97 10.23
C LEU A 47 -13.78 -14.99 11.69
N ASP A 48 -14.98 -14.48 12.03
CA ASP A 48 -15.46 -14.29 13.40
C ASP A 48 -14.43 -13.53 14.28
N LEU A 49 -13.80 -12.52 13.70
CA LEU A 49 -12.72 -11.75 14.37
C LEU A 49 -13.24 -11.06 15.63
N GLY A 50 -14.49 -10.61 15.63
CA GLY A 50 -15.09 -9.89 16.75
C GLY A 50 -15.12 -10.70 18.06
N SER A 51 -15.21 -12.03 17.97
CA SER A 51 -15.26 -12.95 19.13
C SER A 51 -13.88 -13.37 19.62
N ARG A 52 -12.82 -13.11 18.85
CA ARG A 52 -11.46 -13.57 19.16
C ARG A 52 -10.78 -12.68 20.21
N ASN A 53 -10.04 -13.34 21.09
CA ASN A 53 -9.06 -12.61 21.91
C ASN A 53 -7.97 -12.03 21.00
N ASN A 54 -7.46 -10.84 21.35
CA ASN A 54 -6.44 -10.15 20.55
C ASN A 54 -6.86 -9.93 19.08
N LYS A 55 -8.13 -9.63 18.85
CA LYS A 55 -8.76 -9.50 17.53
C LYS A 55 -8.05 -8.56 16.56
N TYR A 56 -7.25 -7.62 17.05
CA TYR A 56 -6.42 -6.70 16.26
C TYR A 56 -5.01 -7.25 15.98
N LEU A 57 -4.61 -8.35 16.63
CA LEU A 57 -3.23 -8.86 16.60
C LEU A 57 -3.13 -10.30 16.07
N GLN A 58 -4.17 -10.84 15.43
CA GLN A 58 -4.15 -12.20 14.89
C GLN A 58 -3.02 -12.39 13.87
N LEU A 59 -2.94 -11.46 12.93
CA LEU A 59 -1.91 -11.49 11.90
C LEU A 59 -0.52 -11.16 12.48
N PHE A 60 -0.45 -10.27 13.47
CA PHE A 60 0.80 -9.96 14.16
C PHE A 60 1.40 -11.21 14.85
N MET A 61 0.56 -12.03 15.50
CA MET A 61 1.01 -13.27 16.09
C MET A 61 1.56 -14.23 15.04
N TRP A 62 0.85 -14.39 13.93
CA TRP A 62 1.30 -15.22 12.81
C TRP A 62 2.62 -14.72 12.22
N PHE A 63 2.74 -13.42 11.96
CA PHE A 63 4.00 -12.81 11.47
C PHE A 63 5.16 -13.01 12.44
N SER A 64 4.91 -12.91 13.75
CA SER A 64 5.95 -13.13 14.75
C SER A 64 6.52 -14.55 14.72
N GLU A 65 5.71 -15.53 14.38
CA GLU A 65 6.11 -16.95 14.25
C GLU A 65 6.88 -17.22 12.95
N HIS A 66 6.61 -16.46 11.88
CA HIS A 66 7.18 -16.67 10.53
C HIS A 66 8.19 -15.60 10.13
N TYR A 67 8.52 -14.66 11.02
CA TYR A 67 9.33 -13.48 10.71
C TYR A 67 10.70 -13.83 10.12
N GLU A 68 11.43 -14.75 10.74
CA GLU A 68 12.78 -15.12 10.28
C GLU A 68 12.76 -15.75 8.88
N GLU A 69 11.75 -16.55 8.59
CA GLU A 69 11.56 -17.19 7.29
C GLU A 69 11.22 -16.16 6.21
N LEU A 70 10.29 -15.25 6.48
CA LEU A 70 9.86 -14.23 5.54
C LEU A 70 10.95 -13.18 5.31
N ALA A 71 11.62 -12.72 6.35
CA ALA A 71 12.71 -11.75 6.26
C ALA A 71 13.95 -12.29 5.53
N ALA A 72 14.16 -13.62 5.52
CA ALA A 72 15.21 -14.23 4.73
C ALA A 72 14.91 -14.31 3.22
N GLN A 73 13.64 -14.15 2.83
CA GLN A 73 13.20 -14.31 1.45
C GLN A 73 12.79 -12.99 0.79
N PHE A 74 12.31 -12.01 1.57
CA PHE A 74 11.71 -10.78 1.05
C PHE A 74 12.28 -9.55 1.73
N ASP A 75 12.67 -8.57 0.93
CA ASP A 75 13.10 -7.25 1.40
C ASP A 75 11.91 -6.37 1.80
N VAL A 76 10.77 -6.52 1.08
CA VAL A 76 9.56 -5.72 1.28
C VAL A 76 8.32 -6.60 1.09
N ILE A 77 7.34 -6.45 1.98
CA ILE A 77 6.02 -7.06 1.89
C ILE A 77 4.99 -5.95 1.68
N LEU A 78 4.28 -5.99 0.56
CA LEU A 78 3.19 -5.07 0.25
C LEU A 78 1.85 -5.73 0.54
N ILE A 79 1.01 -5.05 1.31
CA ILE A 79 -0.33 -5.52 1.64
C ILE A 79 -1.34 -4.57 0.97
N ASP A 80 -2.08 -5.08 -0.02
CA ASP A 80 -3.17 -4.34 -0.64
C ASP A 80 -4.47 -4.59 0.11
N THR A 81 -5.11 -3.53 0.60
CA THR A 81 -6.29 -3.60 1.46
C THR A 81 -7.47 -2.84 0.90
N HIS A 82 -8.67 -3.17 1.35
CA HIS A 82 -9.82 -2.31 1.17
C HIS A 82 -9.69 -1.03 2.01
N ASN A 83 -10.26 0.05 1.51
CA ASN A 83 -10.32 1.31 2.23
C ASN A 83 -11.52 1.29 3.21
N ASP A 84 -11.39 0.53 4.28
CA ASP A 84 -12.38 0.39 5.34
C ASP A 84 -11.72 0.37 6.74
N GLU A 85 -12.53 0.41 7.78
CA GLU A 85 -12.10 0.32 9.19
C GLU A 85 -12.48 -1.04 9.81
N SER A 86 -12.39 -2.12 9.02
CA SER A 86 -12.66 -3.49 9.47
C SER A 86 -11.57 -4.02 10.40
N LEU A 87 -11.89 -5.11 11.13
CA LEU A 87 -10.89 -5.82 11.92
C LEU A 87 -9.83 -6.50 11.04
N VAL A 88 -10.18 -6.89 9.82
CA VAL A 88 -9.23 -7.39 8.83
C VAL A 88 -8.20 -6.31 8.50
N THR A 89 -8.64 -5.11 8.11
CA THR A 89 -7.76 -3.97 7.83
C THR A 89 -6.93 -3.59 9.05
N ALA A 90 -7.51 -3.63 10.26
CA ALA A 90 -6.78 -3.39 11.50
C ALA A 90 -5.63 -4.38 11.73
N ASN A 91 -5.82 -5.66 11.41
CA ASN A 91 -4.76 -6.66 11.49
C ASN A 91 -3.63 -6.42 10.49
N PHE A 92 -3.92 -5.94 9.29
CA PHE A 92 -2.89 -5.56 8.31
C PHE A 92 -2.10 -4.35 8.77
N ILE A 93 -2.76 -3.34 9.32
CA ILE A 93 -2.09 -2.17 9.92
C ILE A 93 -1.18 -2.60 11.09
N ALA A 94 -1.64 -3.53 11.91
CA ALA A 94 -0.91 -3.96 13.10
C ALA A 94 0.45 -4.62 12.81
N VAL A 95 0.64 -5.20 11.62
CA VAL A 95 1.89 -5.84 11.20
C VAL A 95 2.76 -4.96 10.30
N SER A 96 2.26 -3.80 9.92
CA SER A 96 2.95 -2.91 8.98
C SER A 96 3.90 -1.95 9.70
N ASP A 97 5.00 -1.59 9.04
CA ASP A 97 5.87 -0.48 9.46
C ASP A 97 5.33 0.85 8.94
N MET A 98 4.70 0.82 7.77
CA MET A 98 4.16 1.98 7.07
C MET A 98 2.75 1.69 6.57
N VAL A 99 1.85 2.67 6.71
CA VAL A 99 0.52 2.66 6.06
C VAL A 99 0.47 3.77 5.03
N LEU A 100 0.35 3.41 3.77
CA LEU A 100 0.40 4.35 2.65
C LEU A 100 -1.00 4.67 2.13
N ALA A 101 -1.51 5.87 2.44
CA ALA A 101 -2.73 6.40 1.85
C ALA A 101 -2.47 6.93 0.44
N VAL A 102 -3.27 6.53 -0.52
CA VAL A 102 -3.25 7.04 -1.90
C VAL A 102 -4.52 7.83 -2.15
N SER A 103 -4.41 9.15 -2.14
CA SER A 103 -5.55 10.07 -2.25
C SER A 103 -5.54 10.82 -3.58
N ASP A 104 -6.69 10.89 -4.23
CA ASP A 104 -6.90 11.87 -5.30
C ASP A 104 -7.19 13.27 -4.73
N ALA A 105 -7.18 14.28 -5.61
CA ALA A 105 -7.46 15.67 -5.23
C ALA A 105 -8.96 15.92 -5.02
N SER A 106 -9.62 15.08 -4.25
CA SER A 106 -11.02 15.22 -3.88
C SER A 106 -11.21 15.42 -2.37
N LEU A 107 -12.33 16.03 -2.01
CA LEU A 107 -12.69 16.18 -0.59
C LEU A 107 -12.86 14.81 0.09
N ASN A 108 -13.34 13.80 -0.63
CA ASN A 108 -13.53 12.46 -0.09
C ASN A 108 -12.16 11.77 0.14
N GLY A 109 -11.22 11.91 -0.79
CA GLY A 109 -9.86 11.41 -0.63
C GLY A 109 -9.15 12.03 0.58
N PHE A 110 -9.27 13.36 0.74
CA PHE A 110 -8.72 14.04 1.91
C PHE A 110 -9.37 13.61 3.23
N ARG A 111 -10.70 13.43 3.25
CA ARG A 111 -11.40 12.92 4.44
C ARG A 111 -10.98 11.48 4.77
N ALA A 112 -10.81 10.63 3.77
CA ALA A 112 -10.34 9.27 3.97
C ALA A 112 -8.93 9.25 4.60
N TRP A 113 -8.03 10.16 4.17
CA TRP A 113 -6.73 10.36 4.80
C TRP A 113 -6.84 10.70 6.28
N LEU A 114 -7.68 11.68 6.65
CA LEU A 114 -7.89 12.06 8.04
C LEU A 114 -8.51 10.94 8.89
N SER A 115 -9.40 10.13 8.30
CA SER A 115 -9.97 8.94 8.97
C SER A 115 -8.91 7.87 9.19
N LEU A 116 -8.07 7.61 8.20
CA LEU A 116 -6.99 6.63 8.32
C LEU A 116 -6.02 6.98 9.45
N LYS A 117 -5.58 8.25 9.57
CA LYS A 117 -4.72 8.68 10.69
C LYS A 117 -5.35 8.37 12.05
N LYS A 118 -6.65 8.62 12.20
CA LYS A 118 -7.38 8.31 13.43
C LYS A 118 -7.51 6.81 13.67
N PHE A 119 -7.71 6.04 12.61
CA PHE A 119 -7.86 4.60 12.70
C PHE A 119 -6.54 3.93 13.09
N VAL A 120 -5.41 4.35 12.50
CA VAL A 120 -4.08 3.87 12.91
C VAL A 120 -3.83 4.18 14.39
N GLU A 121 -4.13 5.39 14.83
CA GLU A 121 -3.96 5.78 16.24
C GLU A 121 -4.89 4.98 17.18
N PHE A 122 -6.12 4.71 16.74
CA PHE A 122 -7.04 3.84 17.47
C PHE A 122 -6.46 2.43 17.63
N ILE A 123 -5.93 1.82 16.57
CA ILE A 123 -5.33 0.48 16.61
C ILE A 123 -4.09 0.47 17.54
N LYS A 124 -3.25 1.49 17.48
CA LYS A 124 -2.11 1.64 18.40
C LYS A 124 -2.55 1.62 19.87
N ASN A 125 -3.66 2.26 20.16
CA ASN A 125 -4.20 2.32 21.54
C ASN A 125 -4.89 1.01 21.98
N GLU A 126 -5.47 0.24 21.05
CA GLU A 126 -6.07 -1.06 21.33
C GLU A 126 -5.04 -2.18 21.51
N ALA A 127 -3.86 -2.04 20.91
CA ALA A 127 -2.80 -3.04 20.87
C ALA A 127 -1.64 -2.72 21.82
N ILE A 128 -1.96 -2.39 23.09
CA ILE A 128 -0.98 -1.99 24.11
C ILE A 128 -0.52 -3.19 24.92
N GLU A 129 0.79 -3.34 25.10
CA GLU A 129 1.37 -4.25 26.07
C GLU A 129 1.06 -3.82 27.52
N VAL A 130 0.51 -4.71 28.32
CA VAL A 130 0.01 -4.39 29.67
C VAL A 130 1.11 -3.89 30.61
N ILE A 131 2.31 -4.42 30.51
CA ILE A 131 3.43 -4.14 31.43
C ILE A 131 4.14 -2.85 31.04
N SER A 132 4.60 -2.76 29.80
CA SER A 132 5.37 -1.61 29.28
C SER A 132 4.48 -0.42 28.94
N LYS A 133 3.18 -0.64 28.74
CA LYS A 133 2.22 0.32 28.19
C LYS A 133 2.60 0.89 26.81
N LYS A 134 3.44 0.18 26.08
CA LYS A 134 3.79 0.51 24.70
C LYS A 134 2.89 -0.25 23.73
N SER A 135 2.59 0.37 22.62
CA SER A 135 1.89 -0.32 21.54
C SER A 135 2.78 -1.35 20.87
N TYR A 136 2.20 -2.49 20.48
CA TYR A 136 2.84 -3.43 19.56
C TYR A 136 2.87 -2.88 18.13
N VAL A 137 1.97 -1.94 17.80
CA VAL A 137 1.82 -1.37 16.46
C VAL A 137 2.74 -0.17 16.32
N THR A 138 3.69 -0.28 15.41
CA THR A 138 4.67 0.76 15.07
C THR A 138 4.32 1.52 13.79
N ALA A 139 3.32 1.06 13.06
CA ALA A 139 2.89 1.61 11.78
C ALA A 139 2.66 3.13 11.84
N GLU A 140 3.27 3.87 10.92
CA GLU A 140 3.02 5.29 10.75
C GLU A 140 2.28 5.54 9.42
N PRO A 141 1.24 6.39 9.41
CA PRO A 141 0.50 6.70 8.19
C PRO A 141 1.20 7.78 7.37
N TYR A 142 1.30 7.54 6.06
CA TYR A 142 1.85 8.48 5.07
C TYR A 142 0.88 8.69 3.93
N LEU A 143 1.00 9.82 3.22
CA LEU A 143 0.11 10.22 2.14
C LEU A 143 0.84 10.42 0.82
N ILE A 144 0.27 9.86 -0.25
CA ILE A 144 0.63 10.17 -1.64
C ILE A 144 -0.57 10.82 -2.33
N GLY A 145 -0.35 11.97 -2.96
CA GLY A 145 -1.29 12.55 -3.89
C GLY A 145 -1.29 11.76 -5.21
N ASN A 146 -2.45 11.32 -5.68
CA ASN A 146 -2.58 10.53 -6.90
C ASN A 146 -3.51 11.22 -7.91
N LYS A 147 -3.35 10.88 -9.18
CA LYS A 147 -4.14 11.42 -10.29
C LYS A 147 -4.14 12.96 -10.34
N ILE A 148 -3.00 13.56 -10.03
CA ILE A 148 -2.85 15.01 -10.11
C ILE A 148 -2.94 15.45 -11.57
N LYS A 149 -3.93 16.28 -11.87
CA LYS A 149 -4.27 16.71 -13.23
C LYS A 149 -3.54 17.98 -13.63
N TYR A 150 -3.09 17.99 -14.88
CA TYR A 150 -2.44 19.10 -15.50
C TYR A 150 -3.17 19.53 -16.78
N VAL A 151 -3.21 20.84 -17.03
CA VAL A 151 -3.61 21.45 -18.30
C VAL A 151 -2.38 22.17 -18.86
N GLY A 152 -1.80 21.62 -19.89
CA GLY A 152 -0.47 22.05 -20.36
C GLY A 152 0.60 21.81 -19.28
N GLN A 153 1.25 22.87 -18.81
CA GLN A 153 2.27 22.81 -17.76
C GLN A 153 1.73 23.11 -16.36
N ASN A 154 0.48 23.53 -16.22
CA ASN A 154 -0.09 23.98 -14.98
C ASN A 154 -0.96 22.90 -14.34
N VAL A 155 -0.87 22.77 -13.03
CA VAL A 155 -1.78 21.96 -12.22
C VAL A 155 -3.18 22.60 -12.26
N THR A 156 -4.23 21.79 -12.34
CA THR A 156 -5.62 22.31 -12.27
C THR A 156 -5.91 22.93 -10.92
N ASP A 157 -6.82 23.90 -10.86
CA ASP A 157 -7.11 24.66 -9.63
C ASP A 157 -7.51 23.74 -8.44
N THR A 158 -8.32 22.71 -8.70
CA THR A 158 -8.71 21.75 -7.66
C THR A 158 -7.50 20.96 -7.12
N CYS A 159 -6.62 20.50 -8.01
CA CYS A 159 -5.40 19.80 -7.60
C CYS A 159 -4.42 20.74 -6.89
N LYS A 160 -4.35 21.99 -7.31
CA LYS A 160 -3.52 23.01 -6.65
C LYS A 160 -3.97 23.26 -5.21
N GLN A 161 -5.26 23.46 -4.99
CA GLN A 161 -5.82 23.62 -3.65
C GLN A 161 -5.57 22.40 -2.75
N PHE A 162 -5.67 21.19 -3.30
CA PHE A 162 -5.35 19.97 -2.59
C PHE A 162 -3.87 19.93 -2.20
N LEU A 163 -2.97 20.21 -3.13
CA LEU A 163 -1.52 20.19 -2.88
C LEU A 163 -1.13 21.24 -1.83
N GLU A 164 -1.66 22.47 -1.90
CA GLU A 164 -1.43 23.53 -0.91
C GLU A 164 -1.75 23.07 0.54
N VAL A 165 -2.71 22.16 0.70
CA VAL A 165 -3.09 21.63 2.03
C VAL A 165 -2.20 20.45 2.43
N VAL A 166 -1.92 19.51 1.51
CA VAL A 166 -1.21 18.28 1.88
C VAL A 166 0.29 18.45 1.94
N GLU A 167 0.86 19.41 1.21
CA GLU A 167 2.31 19.73 1.25
C GLU A 167 2.75 20.29 2.60
N GLU A 168 1.82 20.78 3.43
CA GLU A 168 2.09 21.19 4.82
C GLU A 168 2.07 20.01 5.80
N ASP A 169 1.54 18.85 5.41
CA ASP A 169 1.50 17.66 6.27
C ASP A 169 2.85 16.93 6.22
N PRO A 170 3.57 16.76 7.33
CA PRO A 170 4.86 16.07 7.36
C PRO A 170 4.79 14.61 6.94
N ALA A 171 3.60 14.03 6.87
CA ALA A 171 3.39 12.67 6.36
C ALA A 171 3.22 12.60 4.83
N TYR A 172 3.28 13.74 4.12
CA TYR A 172 3.12 13.78 2.67
C TYR A 172 4.43 13.42 1.96
N LEU A 173 4.41 12.36 1.16
CA LEU A 173 5.59 11.83 0.46
C LEU A 173 5.73 12.33 -0.98
N GLY A 174 4.76 13.08 -1.49
CA GLY A 174 4.76 13.59 -2.85
C GLY A 174 3.51 13.21 -3.64
N SER A 175 3.51 13.48 -4.93
CA SER A 175 2.34 13.22 -5.77
C SER A 175 2.68 12.61 -7.13
N ILE A 176 1.73 11.84 -7.64
CA ILE A 176 1.80 11.18 -8.94
C ILE A 176 0.81 11.85 -9.90
N GLN A 177 1.32 12.25 -11.05
CA GLN A 177 0.53 12.87 -12.11
C GLN A 177 -0.40 11.83 -12.77
N GLU A 178 -1.64 12.25 -13.11
CA GLU A 178 -2.50 11.47 -13.98
C GLU A 178 -1.90 11.36 -15.38
N LYS A 179 -1.62 10.15 -15.81
CA LYS A 179 -1.04 9.84 -17.14
C LYS A 179 -1.63 8.59 -17.73
N GLU A 180 -1.82 8.60 -19.04
CA GLU A 180 -2.25 7.41 -19.80
C GLU A 180 -1.28 6.22 -19.64
N LEU A 181 -0.01 6.47 -19.38
CA LEU A 181 0.99 5.46 -19.09
C LEU A 181 0.58 4.53 -17.93
N MET A 182 -0.06 5.08 -16.88
CA MET A 182 -0.57 4.31 -15.74
C MET A 182 -1.73 3.39 -16.16
N ALA A 183 -2.69 3.92 -16.93
CA ALA A 183 -3.79 3.10 -17.44
C ALA A 183 -3.28 2.03 -18.44
N LYS A 184 -2.33 2.40 -19.27
CA LYS A 184 -1.70 1.49 -20.24
C LYS A 184 -0.98 0.33 -19.53
N SER A 185 -0.32 0.56 -18.40
CA SER A 185 0.38 -0.50 -17.66
C SER A 185 -0.53 -1.68 -17.31
N LEU A 186 -1.78 -1.40 -16.92
CA LEU A 186 -2.78 -2.41 -16.63
C LEU A 186 -3.22 -3.21 -17.86
N VAL A 187 -3.25 -2.56 -19.03
CA VAL A 187 -3.68 -3.20 -20.29
C VAL A 187 -2.60 -4.10 -20.86
N ILE A 188 -1.35 -3.66 -20.80
CA ILE A 188 -0.22 -4.37 -21.42
C ILE A 188 0.54 -5.28 -20.45
N GLY A 189 0.21 -5.24 -19.15
CA GLY A 189 0.89 -6.03 -18.11
C GLY A 189 2.37 -5.65 -17.94
N GLN A 190 2.70 -4.37 -18.13
CA GLN A 190 4.05 -3.84 -17.95
C GLN A 190 4.01 -2.62 -17.03
N SER A 191 4.88 -2.59 -16.04
CA SER A 191 5.01 -1.44 -15.16
C SER A 191 5.39 -0.16 -15.95
N VAL A 192 5.14 1.00 -15.38
CA VAL A 192 5.56 2.27 -15.99
C VAL A 192 7.07 2.37 -16.12
N PHE A 193 7.84 1.72 -15.24
CA PHE A 193 9.30 1.67 -15.30
C PHE A 193 9.78 0.81 -16.46
N GLU A 194 9.21 -0.38 -16.67
CA GLU A 194 9.50 -1.19 -17.85
C GLU A 194 9.13 -0.49 -19.17
N GLN A 195 8.05 0.30 -19.16
CA GLN A 195 7.70 1.15 -20.30
C GLN A 195 8.78 2.22 -20.55
N ARG A 196 9.32 2.86 -19.47
CA ARG A 196 10.41 3.86 -19.55
C ARG A 196 11.66 3.28 -20.21
N GLU A 197 12.04 2.06 -19.88
CA GLU A 197 13.22 1.41 -20.46
C GLU A 197 13.10 1.22 -21.98
N LYS A 198 11.89 0.98 -22.48
CA LYS A 198 11.59 0.75 -23.89
C LYS A 198 11.38 2.03 -24.70
N MET A 199 11.38 3.22 -24.04
CA MET A 199 11.18 4.52 -24.68
C MET A 199 12.44 5.01 -25.41
N THR A 200 12.21 5.71 -26.52
CA THR A 200 13.24 6.54 -27.16
C THR A 200 13.59 7.77 -26.31
N ASP A 201 14.74 8.37 -26.52
CA ASP A 201 15.18 9.56 -25.76
C ASP A 201 14.16 10.72 -25.87
N SER A 202 13.58 10.92 -27.05
CA SER A 202 12.53 11.94 -27.24
C SER A 202 11.26 11.64 -26.41
N GLN A 203 10.87 10.38 -26.29
CA GLN A 203 9.74 9.97 -25.46
C GLN A 203 10.06 10.11 -23.96
N LYS A 204 11.27 9.75 -23.53
CA LYS A 204 11.72 9.94 -22.14
C LYS A 204 11.69 11.43 -21.76
N GLU A 205 12.18 12.31 -22.63
CA GLU A 205 12.13 13.77 -22.40
C GLU A 205 10.68 14.27 -22.32
N ALA A 206 9.78 13.79 -23.18
CA ALA A 206 8.36 14.17 -23.16
C ALA A 206 7.64 13.75 -21.88
N HIS A 207 8.12 12.72 -21.21
CA HIS A 207 7.54 12.19 -19.96
C HIS A 207 8.43 12.46 -18.73
N ARG A 208 9.52 13.24 -18.87
CA ARG A 208 10.51 13.45 -17.82
C ARG A 208 9.87 13.86 -16.50
N LYS A 209 9.05 14.90 -16.48
CA LYS A 209 8.40 15.39 -15.25
C LYS A 209 7.54 14.32 -14.54
N PHE A 210 6.89 13.45 -15.30
CA PHE A 210 6.12 12.36 -14.73
C PHE A 210 7.05 11.36 -14.02
N TYR A 211 8.14 10.97 -14.66
CA TYR A 211 9.08 10.03 -14.08
C TYR A 211 9.87 10.62 -12.92
N ASP A 212 10.27 11.89 -13.00
CA ASP A 212 10.93 12.60 -11.89
C ASP A 212 10.03 12.63 -10.64
N ASN A 213 8.72 12.84 -10.79
CA ASN A 213 7.78 12.79 -9.69
C ASN A 213 7.62 11.37 -9.14
N MET A 214 7.58 10.36 -10.00
CA MET A 214 7.50 8.96 -9.59
C MET A 214 8.76 8.57 -8.80
N ASP A 215 9.93 8.85 -9.35
CA ASP A 215 11.22 8.56 -8.71
C ASP A 215 11.28 9.24 -7.33
N TYR A 216 10.89 10.53 -7.23
CA TYR A 216 10.84 11.26 -5.96
C TYR A 216 9.92 10.61 -4.91
N VAL A 217 8.71 10.19 -5.30
CA VAL A 217 7.77 9.50 -4.39
C VAL A 217 8.36 8.18 -3.91
N TYR A 218 8.93 7.38 -4.81
CA TYR A 218 9.53 6.10 -4.43
C TYR A 218 10.77 6.26 -3.55
N GLU A 219 11.63 7.25 -3.82
CA GLU A 219 12.77 7.58 -2.95
C GLU A 219 12.31 7.95 -1.54
N ASN A 220 11.24 8.74 -1.40
CA ASN A 220 10.70 9.10 -0.10
C ASN A 220 10.11 7.90 0.64
N ILE A 221 9.41 6.99 -0.06
CA ILE A 221 8.94 5.73 0.52
C ILE A 221 10.11 4.92 1.07
N LEU A 222 11.18 4.75 0.27
CA LEU A 222 12.36 3.98 0.68
C LEU A 222 13.05 4.61 1.89
N ARG A 223 13.24 5.93 1.91
CA ARG A 223 13.82 6.64 3.06
C ARG A 223 13.04 6.38 4.34
N VAL A 224 11.72 6.47 4.27
CA VAL A 224 10.87 6.19 5.45
C VAL A 224 11.05 4.74 5.92
N LEU A 225 11.06 3.77 5.00
CA LEU A 225 11.28 2.36 5.32
C LEU A 225 12.68 2.10 5.93
N GLU A 226 13.68 2.91 5.56
CA GLU A 226 15.03 2.89 6.14
C GLU A 226 15.13 3.66 7.47
N GLY A 227 14.03 4.24 7.94
CA GLY A 227 13.97 4.99 9.21
C GLY A 227 14.47 6.42 9.12
N GLU A 228 14.58 6.98 7.91
CA GLU A 228 14.93 8.38 7.69
C GLU A 228 13.68 9.28 7.74
N THR A 229 13.88 10.52 8.17
CA THR A 229 12.83 11.56 8.06
C THR A 229 12.84 12.18 6.66
N VAL A 230 11.67 12.33 6.05
CA VAL A 230 11.46 12.94 4.72
C VAL A 230 11.10 14.41 4.85
#